data_83070aeecca9970773b8247b6cf7f47b
#
_entry.id   83070aeecca9970773b8247b6cf7f47b
#
_cell.length_a   1.000
_cell.length_b   1.000
_cell.length_c   1.000
_cell.angle_alpha   90.00
_cell.angle_beta   90.00
_cell.angle_gamma   90.00
#
_symmetry.space_group_name_H-M   'P 1'
#
loop_
_entity.id
_entity.type
_entity.pdbx_description
1 polymer ?
#
loop_
_entity_poly.entity_id
_entity_poly.type
_entity_poly.pdbx_seq_one_letter_code
_entity_poly.pdbx_strand_id
1 'polypeptide(L)'
;MRSIDFLVRAMRVGFTNRTGSGFYLRAESFFNVASYVDSVGGLGSYGGKSLHDQSHGESFISLLQHRFTRSGFYVMDEPEAALSPQRQLSFLVLLHDLLTDNDNIQFLIATHSPILLAYSDAQILSFDGGHVHEIGYRESQPFQLVSRFVAAPERYINALLSDSSDSE
;
A
#
# COMPACT_ATOMS: atom_id res chain seq x y z
N MET A 1 -22.33 -0.76 11.25
CA MET A 1 -21.77 -2.04 11.70
C MET A 1 -22.41 -3.30 11.07
N ARG A 2 -23.62 -3.23 10.46
CA ARG A 2 -24.29 -4.39 9.83
C ARG A 2 -23.85 -4.75 8.39
N SER A 3 -23.19 -3.84 7.65
CA SER A 3 -22.84 -4.11 6.24
C SER A 3 -21.56 -4.96 6.06
N ILE A 4 -20.60 -4.84 6.97
CA ILE A 4 -19.33 -5.58 6.91
C ILE A 4 -19.55 -7.08 7.19
N ASP A 5 -20.38 -7.41 8.19
CA ASP A 5 -20.69 -8.81 8.51
C ASP A 5 -21.38 -9.54 7.35
N PHE A 6 -22.23 -8.84 6.59
CA PHE A 6 -22.88 -9.40 5.40
C PHE A 6 -21.84 -9.67 4.30
N LEU A 7 -20.97 -8.70 4.03
CA LEU A 7 -19.91 -8.85 3.02
C LEU A 7 -18.99 -10.02 3.35
N VAL A 8 -18.51 -10.11 4.60
CA VAL A 8 -17.63 -11.20 5.04
C VAL A 8 -18.29 -12.58 4.86
N ARG A 9 -19.59 -12.70 5.17
CA ARG A 9 -20.34 -13.96 4.99
C ARG A 9 -20.60 -14.29 3.53
N ALA A 10 -20.69 -13.29 2.65
CA ALA A 10 -20.91 -13.47 1.23
C ALA A 10 -19.61 -13.79 0.47
N MET A 11 -18.45 -13.39 1.01
CA MET A 11 -17.16 -13.65 0.37
C MET A 11 -16.80 -15.13 0.37
N ARG A 12 -16.32 -15.60 -0.77
CA ARG A 12 -15.72 -16.93 -0.95
C ARG A 12 -14.29 -16.73 -1.43
N VAL A 13 -13.35 -17.16 -0.62
CA VAL A 13 -11.92 -17.08 -0.96
C VAL A 13 -11.46 -18.44 -1.45
N GLY A 14 -10.93 -18.50 -2.68
CA GLY A 14 -10.33 -19.69 -3.28
C GLY A 14 -8.83 -19.46 -3.49
N PHE A 15 -8.04 -20.51 -3.30
CA PHE A 15 -6.59 -20.48 -3.54
C PHE A 15 -6.25 -21.60 -4.53
N THR A 16 -5.48 -21.27 -5.57
CA THR A 16 -4.92 -22.26 -6.50
C THR A 16 -3.82 -23.06 -5.81
N ASN A 17 -2.91 -22.35 -5.13
CA ASN A 17 -1.87 -22.91 -4.27
C ASN A 17 -1.97 -22.27 -2.89
N ARG A 18 -2.02 -23.10 -1.82
CA ARG A 18 -1.89 -22.59 -0.46
C ARG A 18 -0.41 -22.45 -0.12
N THR A 19 0.03 -21.21 -0.03
CA THR A 19 1.30 -20.88 0.65
C THR A 19 1.02 -20.80 2.15
N GLY A 20 1.78 -21.52 2.96
CA GLY A 20 1.58 -21.55 4.42
C GLY A 20 1.98 -20.25 5.13
N SER A 21 2.42 -19.24 4.40
CA SER A 21 2.92 -17.96 4.90
C SER A 21 2.11 -16.80 4.34
N GLY A 22 2.13 -15.69 5.05
CA GLY A 22 1.51 -14.44 4.65
C GLY A 22 1.15 -13.61 5.86
N PHE A 23 0.87 -12.33 5.63
CA PHE A 23 0.33 -11.46 6.67
C PHE A 23 -0.48 -10.31 6.05
N TYR A 24 -1.29 -9.71 6.89
CA TYR A 24 -1.95 -8.44 6.62
C TYR A 24 -1.19 -7.31 7.31
N LEU A 25 -0.89 -6.26 6.57
CA LEU A 25 -0.23 -5.06 7.06
C LEU A 25 -1.08 -3.84 6.75
N ARG A 26 -1.39 -3.08 7.78
CA ARG A 26 -1.95 -1.74 7.68
C ARG A 26 -0.90 -0.73 8.11
N ALA A 27 -0.64 0.28 7.27
CA ALA A 27 0.41 1.26 7.56
C ALA A 27 0.22 1.97 8.91
N GLU A 28 -1.02 2.34 9.25
CA GLU A 28 -1.36 2.93 10.55
C GLU A 28 -1.01 2.05 11.75
N SER A 29 -1.10 0.72 11.60
CA SER A 29 -0.80 -0.24 12.65
C SER A 29 0.69 -0.54 12.78
N PHE A 30 1.49 -0.12 11.81
CA PHE A 30 2.93 -0.41 11.77
C PHE A 30 3.66 0.07 13.01
N PHE A 31 3.34 1.27 13.50
CA PHE A 31 3.99 1.84 14.70
C PHE A 31 3.72 1.04 15.96
N ASN A 32 2.53 0.47 16.08
CA ASN A 32 2.20 -0.40 17.20
C ASN A 32 3.01 -1.70 17.13
N VAL A 33 3.19 -2.25 15.92
CA VAL A 33 4.01 -3.45 15.69
C VAL A 33 5.49 -3.16 15.95
N ALA A 34 6.02 -2.03 15.49
CA ALA A 34 7.40 -1.63 15.73
C ALA A 34 7.69 -1.47 17.23
N SER A 35 6.82 -0.78 17.96
CA SER A 35 6.93 -0.61 19.41
C SER A 35 6.86 -1.94 20.15
N TYR A 36 5.99 -2.86 19.73
CA TYR A 36 5.90 -4.20 20.31
C TYR A 36 7.18 -5.01 20.07
N VAL A 37 7.70 -5.00 18.85
CA VAL A 37 8.94 -5.72 18.48
C VAL A 37 10.13 -5.23 19.32
N ASP A 38 10.27 -3.91 19.47
CA ASP A 38 11.32 -3.32 20.32
C ASP A 38 11.16 -3.74 21.80
N SER A 39 9.93 -3.80 22.29
CA SER A 39 9.64 -4.16 23.71
C SER A 39 9.94 -5.61 24.04
N VAL A 40 9.81 -6.54 23.09
CA VAL A 40 10.07 -7.98 23.30
C VAL A 40 11.48 -8.41 22.90
N GLY A 41 12.37 -7.48 22.58
CA GLY A 41 13.76 -7.78 22.23
C GLY A 41 13.93 -8.49 20.88
N GLY A 42 12.92 -8.43 19.99
CA GLY A 42 12.90 -9.10 18.70
C GLY A 42 13.81 -8.48 17.63
N LEU A 43 14.75 -7.60 18.00
CA LEU A 43 15.64 -6.82 17.12
C LEU A 43 16.49 -7.68 16.18
N GLY A 44 16.87 -8.89 16.60
CA GLY A 44 17.65 -9.81 15.78
C GLY A 44 16.93 -10.25 14.50
N SER A 45 15.60 -10.27 14.51
CA SER A 45 14.75 -10.62 13.35
C SER A 45 14.51 -9.45 12.37
N TYR A 46 15.03 -8.26 12.70
CA TYR A 46 14.78 -7.01 11.95
C TYR A 46 16.07 -6.22 11.69
N GLY A 47 17.20 -6.93 11.52
CA GLY A 47 18.49 -6.31 11.17
C GLY A 47 19.30 -5.77 12.36
N GLY A 48 18.90 -6.05 13.60
CA GLY A 48 19.69 -5.76 14.81
C GLY A 48 19.72 -4.30 15.26
N LYS A 49 18.99 -3.40 14.58
CA LYS A 49 18.85 -1.98 14.97
C LYS A 49 17.43 -1.71 15.45
N SER A 50 17.28 -0.86 16.46
CA SER A 50 15.97 -0.41 16.90
C SER A 50 15.22 0.25 15.75
N LEU A 51 13.95 -0.11 15.59
CA LEU A 51 13.08 0.51 14.58
C LEU A 51 12.79 1.98 14.93
N HIS A 52 12.99 2.39 16.19
CA HIS A 52 12.87 3.78 16.63
C HIS A 52 14.09 4.65 16.30
N ASP A 53 15.26 4.04 16.09
CA ASP A 53 16.49 4.77 15.72
C ASP A 53 16.57 5.11 14.23
N GLN A 54 15.58 4.67 13.44
CA GLN A 54 15.46 4.89 12.00
C GLN A 54 14.31 5.84 11.72
N SER A 55 14.36 6.53 10.57
CA SER A 55 13.16 7.26 10.12
C SER A 55 12.02 6.27 9.89
N HIS A 56 10.77 6.70 10.09
CA HIS A 56 9.55 5.89 9.95
C HIS A 56 9.53 5.06 8.65
N GLY A 57 9.91 5.67 7.52
CA GLY A 57 9.96 4.98 6.25
C GLY A 57 11.11 3.98 6.10
N GLU A 58 12.24 4.18 6.80
CA GLU A 58 13.37 3.22 6.85
C GLU A 58 12.99 1.98 7.62
N SER A 59 12.41 2.18 8.80
CA SER A 59 11.91 1.09 9.63
C SER A 59 10.87 0.26 8.90
N PHE A 60 9.96 0.92 8.15
CA PHE A 60 8.95 0.24 7.36
C PHE A 60 9.57 -0.63 6.26
N ILE A 61 10.47 -0.08 5.43
CA ILE A 61 11.16 -0.83 4.38
C ILE A 61 12.01 -1.97 4.97
N SER A 62 12.73 -1.72 6.06
CA SER A 62 13.52 -2.73 6.76
C SER A 62 12.66 -3.90 7.25
N LEU A 63 11.49 -3.60 7.84
CA LEU A 63 10.53 -4.65 8.25
C LEU A 63 10.06 -5.48 7.05
N LEU A 64 9.72 -4.84 5.93
CA LEU A 64 9.26 -5.53 4.74
C LEU A 64 10.33 -6.44 4.17
N GLN A 65 11.59 -5.98 4.08
CA GLN A 65 12.73 -6.78 3.64
C GLN A 65 12.94 -8.06 4.46
N HIS A 66 12.69 -8.00 5.76
CA HIS A 66 12.86 -9.17 6.64
C HIS A 66 11.62 -10.09 6.67
N ARG A 67 10.44 -9.56 6.36
CA ARG A 67 9.18 -10.31 6.44
C ARG A 67 8.76 -10.94 5.13
N PHE A 68 9.11 -10.35 3.99
CA PHE A 68 8.76 -10.86 2.66
C PHE A 68 9.77 -11.89 2.11
N THR A 69 10.53 -12.55 2.94
CA THR A 69 11.60 -13.48 2.51
C THR A 69 11.12 -14.85 2.04
N ARG A 70 9.81 -15.13 2.09
CA ARG A 70 9.24 -16.44 1.80
C ARG A 70 8.06 -16.37 0.86
N SER A 71 7.82 -17.46 0.13
CA SER A 71 6.58 -17.67 -0.61
C SER A 71 5.36 -17.38 0.27
N GLY A 72 4.40 -16.61 -0.23
CA GLY A 72 3.27 -16.22 0.60
C GLY A 72 2.26 -15.31 -0.09
N PHE A 73 1.14 -15.09 0.63
CA PHE A 73 0.12 -14.13 0.24
C PHE A 73 0.14 -12.95 1.23
N TYR A 74 0.42 -11.77 0.71
CA TYR A 74 0.61 -10.55 1.50
C TYR A 74 -0.44 -9.52 1.13
N VAL A 75 -1.20 -9.06 2.12
CA VAL A 75 -2.22 -8.03 1.95
C VAL A 75 -1.74 -6.76 2.63
N MET A 76 -1.75 -5.65 1.90
CA MET A 76 -1.30 -4.35 2.39
C MET A 76 -2.40 -3.31 2.19
N ASP A 77 -2.63 -2.51 3.22
CA ASP A 77 -3.63 -1.44 3.25
C ASP A 77 -2.93 -0.09 3.44
N GLU A 78 -2.98 0.73 2.40
CA GLU A 78 -2.38 2.06 2.33
C GLU A 78 -0.91 2.13 2.77
N PRO A 79 0.00 1.30 2.19
CA PRO A 79 1.41 1.30 2.59
C PRO A 79 2.07 2.67 2.40
N GLU A 80 1.58 3.49 1.47
CA GLU A 80 2.04 4.87 1.24
C GLU A 80 1.89 5.78 2.45
N ALA A 81 0.97 5.51 3.37
CA ALA A 81 0.80 6.35 4.56
C ALA A 81 2.04 6.34 5.49
N ALA A 82 2.86 5.28 5.41
CA ALA A 82 4.13 5.21 6.12
C ALA A 82 5.35 5.61 5.27
N LEU A 83 5.17 5.95 3.99
CA LEU A 83 6.24 6.11 3.02
C LEU A 83 6.23 7.49 2.37
N SER A 84 7.36 8.20 2.41
CA SER A 84 7.56 9.36 1.53
C SER A 84 7.52 8.92 0.04
N PRO A 85 7.26 9.85 -0.91
CA PRO A 85 7.28 9.52 -2.35
C PRO A 85 8.55 8.79 -2.79
N GLN A 86 9.73 9.24 -2.31
CA GLN A 86 11.01 8.57 -2.58
C GLN A 86 11.05 7.13 -2.05
N ARG A 87 10.47 6.90 -0.87
CA ARG A 87 10.41 5.57 -0.25
C ARG A 87 9.41 4.63 -0.94
N GLN A 88 8.36 5.17 -1.55
CA GLN A 88 7.45 4.40 -2.39
C GLN A 88 8.16 3.84 -3.62
N LEU A 89 9.08 4.60 -4.23
CA LEU A 89 9.92 4.08 -5.31
C LEU A 89 10.83 2.93 -4.83
N SER A 90 11.45 3.09 -3.65
CA SER A 90 12.26 2.01 -3.05
C SER A 90 11.42 0.77 -2.75
N PHE A 91 10.16 0.96 -2.35
CA PHE A 91 9.23 -0.15 -2.12
C PHE A 91 8.87 -0.88 -3.41
N LEU A 92 8.67 -0.17 -4.53
CA LEU A 92 8.46 -0.79 -5.84
C LEU A 92 9.65 -1.66 -6.28
N VAL A 93 10.89 -1.19 -6.04
CA VAL A 93 12.09 -2.00 -6.32
C VAL A 93 12.09 -3.27 -5.48
N LEU A 94 11.81 -3.16 -4.18
CA LEU A 94 11.72 -4.32 -3.29
C LEU A 94 10.65 -5.33 -3.75
N LEU A 95 9.47 -4.85 -4.15
CA LEU A 95 8.41 -5.72 -4.69
C LEU A 95 8.86 -6.42 -5.97
N HIS A 96 9.54 -5.69 -6.87
CA HIS A 96 10.04 -6.24 -8.12
C HIS A 96 11.05 -7.37 -7.88
N ASP A 97 12.03 -7.14 -7.01
CA ASP A 97 13.04 -8.15 -6.66
C ASP A 97 12.39 -9.41 -6.08
N LEU A 98 11.45 -9.23 -5.13
CA LEU A 98 10.75 -10.34 -4.52
C LEU A 98 9.89 -11.16 -5.50
N LEU A 99 9.23 -10.49 -6.44
CA LEU A 99 8.39 -11.13 -7.46
C LEU A 99 9.23 -11.82 -8.54
N THR A 100 10.43 -11.28 -8.83
CA THR A 100 11.35 -11.88 -9.80
C THR A 100 12.03 -13.14 -9.24
N ASP A 101 12.36 -13.12 -7.95
CA ASP A 101 13.08 -14.21 -7.29
C ASP A 101 12.18 -15.34 -6.80
N ASN A 102 10.83 -15.17 -6.85
CA ASN A 102 9.92 -16.10 -6.20
C ASN A 102 8.53 -16.21 -6.87
N ASP A 103 8.32 -17.28 -7.61
CA ASP A 103 7.06 -17.58 -8.33
C ASP A 103 5.85 -17.85 -7.40
N ASN A 104 6.07 -18.06 -6.11
CA ASN A 104 5.03 -18.41 -5.15
C ASN A 104 4.71 -17.26 -4.18
N ILE A 105 4.96 -16.02 -4.58
CA ILE A 105 4.61 -14.82 -3.81
C ILE A 105 3.50 -14.05 -4.51
N GLN A 106 2.53 -13.56 -3.74
CA GLN A 106 1.46 -12.72 -4.24
C GLN A 106 1.23 -11.55 -3.29
N PHE A 107 1.11 -10.35 -3.86
CA PHE A 107 0.73 -9.14 -3.15
C PHE A 107 -0.68 -8.69 -3.56
N LEU A 108 -1.48 -8.31 -2.57
CA LEU A 108 -2.73 -7.58 -2.75
C LEU A 108 -2.60 -6.26 -2.00
N ILE A 109 -2.57 -5.16 -2.74
CA ILE A 109 -2.29 -3.83 -2.19
C ILE A 109 -3.47 -2.91 -2.44
N ALA A 110 -4.11 -2.44 -1.37
CA ALA A 110 -5.06 -1.33 -1.44
C ALA A 110 -4.27 -0.02 -1.31
N THR A 111 -4.39 0.87 -2.30
CA THR A 111 -3.61 2.10 -2.34
C THR A 111 -4.30 3.22 -3.10
N HIS A 112 -4.06 4.46 -2.69
CA HIS A 112 -4.40 5.68 -3.42
C HIS A 112 -3.15 6.36 -4.03
N SER A 113 -1.97 5.75 -3.92
CA SER A 113 -0.74 6.31 -4.46
C SER A 113 -0.61 6.10 -5.96
N PRO A 114 -0.53 7.17 -6.77
CA PRO A 114 -0.22 7.03 -8.19
C PRO A 114 1.19 6.45 -8.44
N ILE A 115 2.10 6.54 -7.46
CA ILE A 115 3.42 5.94 -7.56
C ILE A 115 3.32 4.41 -7.47
N LEU A 116 2.59 3.90 -6.49
CA LEU A 116 2.43 2.45 -6.32
C LEU A 116 1.60 1.82 -7.43
N LEU A 117 0.55 2.50 -7.90
CA LEU A 117 -0.26 2.07 -9.05
C LEU A 117 0.53 2.01 -10.37
N ALA A 118 1.70 2.67 -10.45
CA ALA A 118 2.53 2.69 -11.66
C ALA A 118 3.32 1.39 -11.88
N TYR A 119 3.27 0.40 -10.99
CA TYR A 119 3.95 -0.87 -11.19
C TYR A 119 3.39 -1.60 -12.43
N SER A 120 4.24 -1.80 -13.46
CA SER A 120 3.80 -2.21 -14.81
C SER A 120 3.16 -3.58 -14.88
N ASP A 121 3.56 -4.50 -13.99
CA ASP A 121 3.09 -5.89 -13.98
C ASP A 121 1.92 -6.11 -13.01
N ALA A 122 1.37 -5.02 -12.41
CA ALA A 122 0.22 -5.11 -11.54
C ALA A 122 -1.09 -5.12 -12.33
N GLN A 123 -2.00 -6.01 -11.93
CA GLN A 123 -3.42 -5.90 -12.28
C GLN A 123 -4.06 -4.85 -11.35
N ILE A 124 -4.62 -3.80 -11.93
CA ILE A 124 -5.29 -2.74 -11.16
C ILE A 124 -6.80 -2.98 -11.20
N LEU A 125 -7.39 -3.16 -10.02
CA LEU A 125 -8.83 -3.32 -9.85
C LEU A 125 -9.42 -2.05 -9.24
N SER A 126 -10.38 -1.43 -9.94
CA SER A 126 -11.18 -0.32 -9.43
C SER A 126 -12.47 -0.82 -8.81
N PHE A 127 -12.88 -0.15 -7.74
CA PHE A 127 -14.18 -0.32 -7.07
C PHE A 127 -15.13 0.84 -7.38
N ASP A 128 -14.75 1.72 -8.29
CA ASP A 128 -15.57 2.86 -8.68
C ASP A 128 -16.84 2.40 -9.41
N GLY A 129 -17.92 3.17 -9.28
CA GLY A 129 -19.18 2.85 -9.92
C GLY A 129 -19.95 1.66 -9.34
N GLY A 130 -19.54 1.15 -8.16
CA GLY A 130 -20.27 0.10 -7.43
C GLY A 130 -20.05 -1.33 -7.93
N HIS A 131 -19.05 -1.55 -8.79
CA HIS A 131 -18.64 -2.87 -9.24
C HIS A 131 -17.10 -2.96 -9.36
N VAL A 132 -16.57 -4.16 -9.26
CA VAL A 132 -15.13 -4.39 -9.42
C VAL A 132 -14.81 -4.62 -10.87
N HIS A 133 -13.86 -3.86 -11.42
CA HIS A 133 -13.42 -4.00 -12.80
C HIS A 133 -11.93 -3.62 -12.93
N GLU A 134 -11.28 -4.20 -13.93
CA GLU A 134 -9.89 -3.91 -14.25
C GLU A 134 -9.77 -2.60 -15.02
N ILE A 135 -8.76 -1.80 -14.67
CA ILE A 135 -8.46 -0.53 -15.32
C ILE A 135 -6.97 -0.41 -15.65
N GLY A 136 -6.65 0.43 -16.62
CA GLY A 136 -5.27 0.85 -16.88
C GLY A 136 -4.77 1.88 -15.86
N TYR A 137 -3.46 1.95 -15.64
CA TYR A 137 -2.83 2.91 -14.73
C TYR A 137 -3.30 4.35 -14.96
N ARG A 138 -3.37 4.77 -16.24
CA ARG A 138 -3.76 6.15 -16.61
C ARG A 138 -5.26 6.43 -16.43
N GLU A 139 -6.06 5.40 -16.26
CA GLU A 139 -7.49 5.50 -16.00
C GLU A 139 -7.79 5.64 -14.50
N SER A 140 -6.82 5.34 -13.65
CA SER A 140 -6.98 5.44 -12.20
C SER A 140 -7.21 6.90 -11.76
N GLN A 141 -8.16 7.12 -10.85
CA GLN A 141 -8.46 8.45 -10.31
C GLN A 141 -7.24 9.12 -9.67
N PRO A 142 -6.40 8.42 -8.85
CA PRO A 142 -5.21 9.04 -8.28
C PRO A 142 -4.24 9.57 -9.33
N PHE A 143 -3.99 8.82 -10.41
CA PHE A 143 -3.15 9.30 -11.50
C PHE A 143 -3.76 10.53 -12.18
N GLN A 144 -5.03 10.46 -12.54
CA GLN A 144 -5.71 11.56 -13.26
C GLN A 144 -5.74 12.84 -12.43
N LEU A 145 -6.03 12.74 -11.12
CA LEU A 145 -6.06 13.89 -10.23
C LEU A 145 -4.66 14.51 -10.09
N VAL A 146 -3.66 13.71 -9.72
CA VAL A 146 -2.30 14.22 -9.46
C VAL A 146 -1.66 14.75 -10.73
N SER A 147 -1.80 14.07 -11.87
CA SER A 147 -1.22 14.54 -13.14
C SER A 147 -1.79 15.89 -13.58
N ARG A 148 -3.11 16.09 -13.45
CA ARG A 148 -3.76 17.37 -13.79
C ARG A 148 -3.37 18.47 -12.81
N PHE A 149 -3.32 18.15 -11.51
CA PHE A 149 -2.91 19.12 -10.49
C PHE A 149 -1.47 19.59 -10.70
N VAL A 150 -0.53 18.67 -10.92
CA VAL A 150 0.89 19.02 -11.13
C VAL A 150 1.09 19.81 -12.42
N ALA A 151 0.29 19.56 -13.45
CA ALA A 151 0.37 20.30 -14.72
C ALA A 151 -0.11 21.77 -14.60
N ALA A 152 -1.02 22.09 -13.67
CA ALA A 152 -1.57 23.44 -13.51
C ALA A 152 -2.05 23.69 -12.07
N PRO A 153 -1.15 23.74 -11.07
CA PRO A 153 -1.53 23.80 -9.66
C PRO A 153 -2.28 25.08 -9.31
N GLU A 154 -1.89 26.22 -9.88
CA GLU A 154 -2.53 27.51 -9.60
C GLU A 154 -4.00 27.51 -10.06
N ARG A 155 -4.29 26.91 -11.20
CA ARG A 155 -5.65 26.79 -11.72
C ARG A 155 -6.57 26.02 -10.77
N TYR A 156 -6.05 24.90 -10.22
CA TYR A 156 -6.81 24.08 -9.26
C TYR A 156 -7.04 24.81 -7.95
N ILE A 157 -5.99 25.43 -7.41
CA ILE A 157 -6.07 26.17 -6.14
C ILE A 157 -7.05 27.35 -6.28
N ASN A 158 -6.96 28.12 -7.37
CA ASN A 158 -7.85 29.26 -7.60
C ASN A 158 -9.33 28.83 -7.75
N ALA A 159 -9.60 27.71 -8.45
CA ALA A 159 -10.95 27.18 -8.55
C ALA A 159 -11.52 26.79 -7.18
N LEU A 160 -10.77 26.08 -6.34
CA LEU A 160 -11.20 25.69 -5.00
C LEU A 160 -11.46 26.89 -4.08
N LEU A 161 -10.64 27.95 -4.19
CA LEU A 161 -10.80 29.15 -3.36
C LEU A 161 -11.96 30.05 -3.84
N SER A 162 -12.28 30.07 -5.15
CA SER A 162 -13.41 30.85 -5.68
C SER A 162 -14.77 30.23 -5.30
N ASP A 163 -14.88 28.88 -5.34
CA ASP A 163 -16.12 28.20 -4.95
C ASP A 163 -16.45 28.34 -3.46
N SER A 164 -15.46 28.64 -2.61
CA SER A 164 -15.67 28.87 -1.18
C SER A 164 -16.18 30.29 -0.86
N SER A 165 -16.07 31.25 -1.78
CA SER A 165 -16.52 32.63 -1.60
C SER A 165 -18.00 32.85 -1.96
N ASP A 166 -18.64 31.94 -2.71
CA ASP A 166 -20.02 32.03 -3.13
C ASP A 166 -21.01 31.32 -2.18
N SER A 167 -20.55 30.87 -1.01
CA SER A 167 -21.33 30.09 -0.01
C SER A 167 -21.68 30.88 1.26
N GLU A 168 -21.49 32.24 1.30
CA GLU A 168 -21.92 33.11 2.40
C GLU A 168 -23.19 33.92 2.06
#